data_c272909c15b03dd9a4b66ca5bfeaf1b2
#
_entry.id   c272909c15b03dd9a4b66ca5bfeaf1b2
#
_cell.length_a   1.000
_cell.length_b   1.000
_cell.length_c   1.000
_cell.angle_alpha   90.00
_cell.angle_beta   90.00
_cell.angle_gamma   90.00
#
_symmetry.space_group_name_H-M   'P 1'
#
loop_
_entity.id
_entity.type
_entity.pdbx_description
1 polymer ?
#
loop_
_entity_poly.entity_id
_entity_poly.type
_entity_poly.pdbx_seq_one_letter_code
_entity_poly.pdbx_strand_id
1 'polypeptide(L)'
;MAVKPIFEKENILVTGGAGFIGSHLCDELIKKSKVICIDNFITGQEDNIDHLLKNPDFEFVRHDITEPLEIEKLSELRKFKVKFQGIQKIYHLACPTAPREYNKIPIETLLANSHGTKNILELAVKNKAKFLFLSSSAIYGEPLEKAPFKEDYWGFINPIGPRSCYNEGKRFAESMVMNYGKKYNLEVKILRVFNSFGPRMRLDDGRMIPDFITAALEGRDIEIYSPQEATSTFCYISDLIEAIQRAMRSNFSGVVNIGNPEELKIINIANEIIKLTQSASKIVFKKPLPFTAKQGLPDISLAKEKLGWFPVIPLGEGLKKTIDQMKGKSRVVGIENINFNK
;
A
#
# COMPACT_ATOMS: atom_id res chain seq x y z
N MET A 1 -5.58 -24.47 31.73
CA MET A 1 -6.01 -23.08 32.05
C MET A 1 -5.30 -22.13 31.12
N ALA A 2 -6.02 -21.34 30.30
CA ALA A 2 -5.40 -20.32 29.48
C ALA A 2 -4.86 -19.23 30.40
N VAL A 3 -3.53 -19.01 30.36
CA VAL A 3 -2.88 -17.91 31.09
C VAL A 3 -3.44 -16.60 30.50
N LYS A 4 -4.16 -15.81 31.31
CA LYS A 4 -4.58 -14.47 30.89
C LYS A 4 -3.32 -13.68 30.52
N PRO A 5 -3.28 -13.03 29.34
CA PRO A 5 -2.14 -12.21 28.99
C PRO A 5 -1.98 -11.09 30.02
N ILE A 6 -0.75 -10.87 30.48
CA ILE A 6 -0.41 -9.83 31.48
C ILE A 6 -0.78 -8.43 30.96
N PHE A 7 -0.86 -8.27 29.63
CA PHE A 7 -1.22 -7.02 28.96
C PHE A 7 -2.50 -7.18 28.15
N GLU A 8 -3.41 -6.21 28.26
CA GLU A 8 -4.74 -6.27 27.63
C GLU A 8 -4.69 -6.08 26.12
N LYS A 9 -3.74 -5.30 25.61
CA LYS A 9 -3.58 -4.97 24.18
C LYS A 9 -2.18 -5.26 23.69
N GLU A 10 -2.07 -5.81 22.47
CA GLU A 10 -0.79 -6.00 21.77
C GLU A 10 -0.21 -4.65 21.30
N ASN A 11 1.12 -4.54 21.33
CA ASN A 11 1.85 -3.47 20.64
C ASN A 11 2.10 -3.89 19.18
N ILE A 12 1.62 -3.10 18.25
CA ILE A 12 1.75 -3.32 16.81
C ILE A 12 2.55 -2.18 16.19
N LEU A 13 3.56 -2.51 15.41
CA LEU A 13 4.34 -1.55 14.64
C LEU A 13 3.86 -1.51 13.19
N VAL A 14 3.61 -0.32 12.66
CA VAL A 14 3.30 -0.08 11.25
C VAL A 14 4.31 0.91 10.69
N THR A 15 5.18 0.48 9.79
CA THR A 15 6.07 1.39 9.06
C THR A 15 5.41 1.83 7.76
N GLY A 16 5.59 3.09 7.36
CA GLY A 16 4.83 3.69 6.26
C GLY A 16 3.37 3.96 6.64
N GLY A 17 3.11 4.17 7.94
CA GLY A 17 1.75 4.29 8.48
C GLY A 17 1.04 5.59 8.11
N ALA A 18 1.74 6.65 7.71
CA ALA A 18 1.15 7.89 7.19
C ALA A 18 0.88 7.84 5.67
N GLY A 19 1.23 6.73 5.01
CA GLY A 19 0.91 6.47 3.61
C GLY A 19 -0.55 6.09 3.38
N PHE A 20 -0.92 5.91 2.09
CA PHE A 20 -2.26 5.51 1.68
C PHE A 20 -2.74 4.23 2.39
N ILE A 21 -2.03 3.11 2.21
CA ILE A 21 -2.44 1.82 2.78
C ILE A 21 -2.22 1.81 4.30
N GLY A 22 -1.07 2.36 4.76
CA GLY A 22 -0.69 2.34 6.16
C GLY A 22 -1.69 3.06 7.08
N SER A 23 -2.22 4.20 6.66
CA SER A 23 -3.18 4.97 7.46
C SER A 23 -4.53 4.26 7.62
N HIS A 24 -5.02 3.61 6.57
CA HIS A 24 -6.22 2.75 6.67
C HIS A 24 -5.98 1.53 7.56
N LEU A 25 -4.78 0.97 7.51
CA LEU A 25 -4.41 -0.14 8.38
C LEU A 25 -4.35 0.30 9.85
N CYS A 26 -3.77 1.48 10.14
CA CYS A 26 -3.75 2.05 11.48
C CYS A 26 -5.17 2.23 12.05
N ASP A 27 -6.13 2.73 11.24
CA ASP A 27 -7.53 2.88 11.65
C ASP A 27 -8.16 1.56 12.11
N GLU A 28 -7.85 0.47 11.43
CA GLU A 28 -8.40 -0.82 11.79
C GLU A 28 -7.69 -1.46 12.99
N LEU A 29 -6.38 -1.32 13.08
CA LEU A 29 -5.59 -1.93 14.15
C LEU A 29 -5.84 -1.28 15.51
N ILE A 30 -6.04 0.04 15.54
CA ILE A 30 -6.23 0.80 16.78
C ILE A 30 -7.51 0.42 17.53
N LYS A 31 -8.49 -0.18 16.84
CA LYS A 31 -9.73 -0.63 17.46
C LYS A 31 -9.51 -1.70 18.54
N LYS A 32 -8.40 -2.46 18.45
CA LYS A 32 -8.13 -3.61 19.32
C LYS A 32 -6.71 -3.66 19.90
N SER A 33 -5.81 -2.79 19.44
CA SER A 33 -4.38 -2.86 19.73
C SER A 33 -3.80 -1.48 20.00
N LYS A 34 -2.60 -1.42 20.54
CA LYS A 34 -1.79 -0.22 20.56
C LYS A 34 -0.97 -0.16 19.28
N VAL A 35 -1.00 0.97 18.59
CA VAL A 35 -0.36 1.14 17.28
C VAL A 35 0.78 2.13 17.37
N ILE A 36 1.97 1.69 17.00
CA ILE A 36 3.16 2.51 16.81
C ILE A 36 3.30 2.73 15.30
N CYS A 37 3.05 3.95 14.85
CA CYS A 37 3.12 4.36 13.46
C CYS A 37 4.48 5.02 13.19
N ILE A 38 5.27 4.46 12.27
CA ILE A 38 6.55 5.04 11.85
C ILE A 38 6.44 5.51 10.41
N ASP A 39 6.80 6.78 10.16
CA ASP A 39 6.89 7.36 8.83
C ASP A 39 7.88 8.53 8.84
N ASN A 40 8.58 8.80 7.74
CA ASN A 40 9.45 9.97 7.59
C ASN A 40 8.81 11.09 6.74
N PHE A 41 7.58 10.86 6.25
CA PHE A 41 6.81 11.72 5.35
C PHE A 41 7.46 11.98 3.98
N ILE A 42 8.36 11.11 3.53
CA ILE A 42 8.95 11.27 2.17
C ILE A 42 7.87 11.17 1.08
N THR A 43 6.86 10.31 1.29
CA THR A 43 5.66 10.19 0.46
C THR A 43 4.36 10.11 1.28
N GLY A 44 4.46 9.87 2.57
CA GLY A 44 3.35 9.90 3.52
C GLY A 44 2.81 11.32 3.73
N GLN A 45 1.58 11.43 4.25
CA GLN A 45 0.92 12.70 4.52
C GLN A 45 0.41 12.72 5.96
N GLU A 46 0.68 13.82 6.67
CA GLU A 46 0.25 14.03 8.05
C GLU A 46 -1.28 13.94 8.20
N ASP A 47 -2.02 14.59 7.29
CA ASP A 47 -3.48 14.56 7.22
C ASP A 47 -4.07 13.14 7.26
N ASN A 48 -3.33 12.14 6.81
CA ASN A 48 -3.82 10.75 6.80
C ASN A 48 -3.92 10.14 8.20
N ILE A 49 -3.21 10.69 9.19
CA ILE A 49 -3.14 10.16 10.56
C ILE A 49 -3.54 11.17 11.64
N ASP A 50 -3.80 12.44 11.31
CA ASP A 50 -4.14 13.51 12.28
C ASP A 50 -5.25 13.11 13.25
N HIS A 51 -6.30 12.47 12.73
CA HIS A 51 -7.43 12.02 13.52
C HIS A 51 -7.07 10.94 14.56
N LEU A 52 -5.90 10.27 14.40
CA LEU A 52 -5.41 9.25 15.32
C LEU A 52 -4.52 9.82 16.43
N LEU A 53 -3.91 10.99 16.24
CA LEU A 53 -2.90 11.56 17.15
C LEU A 53 -3.41 11.78 18.57
N LYS A 54 -4.71 12.01 18.76
CA LYS A 54 -5.35 12.18 20.08
C LYS A 54 -5.73 10.87 20.76
N ASN A 55 -5.59 9.74 20.07
CA ASN A 55 -5.96 8.45 20.64
C ASN A 55 -4.83 7.92 21.55
N PRO A 56 -5.10 7.56 22.83
CA PRO A 56 -4.09 7.09 23.77
C PRO A 56 -3.39 5.79 23.34
N ASP A 57 -4.04 4.98 22.50
CA ASP A 57 -3.49 3.74 21.97
C ASP A 57 -2.74 3.94 20.64
N PHE A 58 -2.57 5.17 20.18
CA PHE A 58 -1.79 5.52 19.01
C PHE A 58 -0.55 6.34 19.38
N GLU A 59 0.58 6.06 18.75
CA GLU A 59 1.77 6.88 18.82
C GLU A 59 2.41 7.00 17.46
N PHE A 60 2.69 8.23 17.03
CA PHE A 60 3.42 8.51 15.81
C PHE A 60 4.89 8.80 16.14
N VAL A 61 5.78 8.12 15.43
CA VAL A 61 7.24 8.32 15.51
C VAL A 61 7.74 8.74 14.14
N ARG A 62 8.20 9.98 14.01
CA ARG A 62 8.86 10.44 12.80
C ARG A 62 10.26 9.87 12.72
N HIS A 63 10.46 8.88 11.83
CA HIS A 63 11.75 8.21 11.70
C HIS A 63 11.94 7.64 10.29
N ASP A 64 13.19 7.71 9.79
CA ASP A 64 13.58 7.04 8.57
C ASP A 64 14.02 5.61 8.88
N ILE A 65 13.36 4.63 8.29
CA ILE A 65 13.64 3.22 8.54
C ILE A 65 15.04 2.78 8.09
N THR A 66 15.70 3.56 7.23
CA THR A 66 17.07 3.30 6.79
C THR A 66 18.09 3.55 7.91
N GLU A 67 17.70 4.34 8.91
CA GLU A 67 18.48 4.60 10.11
C GLU A 67 18.18 3.59 11.23
N PRO A 68 19.15 3.32 12.12
CA PRO A 68 18.93 2.43 13.25
C PRO A 68 17.80 2.94 14.17
N LEU A 69 16.87 2.05 14.55
CA LEU A 69 15.76 2.37 15.42
C LEU A 69 15.87 1.68 16.78
N GLU A 70 16.16 2.46 17.82
CA GLU A 70 16.17 1.98 19.20
C GLU A 70 14.83 2.28 19.90
N ILE A 71 13.79 1.55 19.49
CA ILE A 71 12.40 1.80 19.87
C ILE A 71 12.17 1.82 21.40
N GLU A 72 12.97 1.06 22.15
CA GLU A 72 12.88 0.96 23.62
C GLU A 72 13.39 2.22 24.33
N LYS A 73 14.18 3.07 23.63
CA LYS A 73 14.72 4.32 24.18
C LYS A 73 13.80 5.52 23.94
N LEU A 74 12.78 5.37 23.08
CA LEU A 74 11.86 6.44 22.76
C LEU A 74 10.95 6.76 23.95
N SER A 75 11.02 8.00 24.42
CA SER A 75 10.29 8.46 25.62
C SER A 75 8.78 8.41 25.42
N GLU A 76 8.31 8.75 24.20
CA GLU A 76 6.91 8.74 23.77
C GLU A 76 6.27 7.33 23.85
N LEU A 77 7.08 6.28 23.74
CA LEU A 77 6.59 4.91 23.80
C LEU A 77 6.55 4.30 25.22
N ARG A 78 6.91 5.09 26.26
CA ARG A 78 6.82 4.64 27.67
C ARG A 78 5.43 4.18 28.06
N LYS A 79 4.38 4.87 27.57
CA LYS A 79 2.97 4.51 27.80
C LYS A 79 2.60 3.13 27.24
N PHE A 80 3.28 2.67 26.18
CA PHE A 80 3.07 1.37 25.57
C PHE A 80 3.87 0.25 26.24
N LYS A 81 4.72 0.59 27.22
CA LYS A 81 5.56 -0.36 27.94
C LYS A 81 6.39 -1.29 27.03
N VAL A 82 6.85 -0.76 25.88
CA VAL A 82 7.56 -1.52 24.84
C VAL A 82 8.78 -2.25 25.41
N LYS A 83 9.49 -1.66 26.37
CA LYS A 83 10.64 -2.26 27.05
C LYS A 83 10.29 -3.58 27.76
N PHE A 84 9.07 -3.77 28.21
CA PHE A 84 8.63 -4.95 28.97
C PHE A 84 7.76 -5.90 28.14
N GLN A 85 6.86 -5.36 27.35
CA GLN A 85 5.91 -6.12 26.53
C GLN A 85 6.50 -6.49 25.18
N GLY A 86 7.45 -5.68 24.65
CA GLY A 86 7.94 -5.79 23.27
C GLY A 86 6.89 -5.40 22.25
N ILE A 87 7.14 -5.81 21.00
CA ILE A 87 6.26 -5.65 19.84
C ILE A 87 5.83 -7.05 19.39
N GLN A 88 4.52 -7.28 19.23
CA GLN A 88 4.01 -8.59 18.90
C GLN A 88 3.84 -8.78 17.38
N LYS A 89 3.55 -7.69 16.65
CA LYS A 89 3.33 -7.73 15.20
C LYS A 89 3.96 -6.52 14.53
N ILE A 90 4.57 -6.73 13.38
CA ILE A 90 5.13 -5.69 12.54
C ILE A 90 4.53 -5.78 11.14
N TYR A 91 3.95 -4.67 10.70
CA TYR A 91 3.50 -4.46 9.32
C TYR A 91 4.48 -3.52 8.64
N HIS A 92 5.27 -4.05 7.72
CA HIS A 92 6.30 -3.28 7.03
C HIS A 92 5.82 -2.85 5.64
N LEU A 93 5.37 -1.58 5.56
CA LEU A 93 4.79 -0.97 4.37
C LEU A 93 5.65 0.19 3.83
N ALA A 94 6.62 0.68 4.59
CA ALA A 94 7.41 1.86 4.25
C ALA A 94 8.23 1.64 2.97
N CYS A 95 7.83 2.32 1.91
CA CYS A 95 8.54 2.39 0.62
C CYS A 95 7.85 3.42 -0.27
N PRO A 96 8.56 4.27 -1.02
CA PRO A 96 7.99 5.01 -2.14
C PRO A 96 7.43 4.05 -3.20
N THR A 97 6.16 4.22 -3.60
CA THR A 97 5.48 3.26 -4.48
C THR A 97 4.91 3.87 -5.76
N ALA A 98 4.77 5.19 -5.81
CA ALA A 98 4.25 5.89 -6.97
C ALA A 98 5.35 6.12 -8.01
N PRO A 99 5.10 5.86 -9.32
CA PRO A 99 6.13 5.99 -10.37
C PRO A 99 6.78 7.36 -10.44
N ARG A 100 6.01 8.43 -10.29
CA ARG A 100 6.56 9.80 -10.28
C ARG A 100 7.49 10.04 -9.09
N GLU A 101 7.20 9.43 -7.93
CA GLU A 101 7.98 9.63 -6.72
C GLU A 101 9.26 8.79 -6.71
N TYR A 102 9.18 7.46 -6.87
CA TYR A 102 10.38 6.63 -6.79
C TYR A 102 11.39 6.91 -7.90
N ASN A 103 10.95 7.49 -9.04
CA ASN A 103 11.87 7.95 -10.10
C ASN A 103 12.61 9.25 -9.73
N LYS A 104 12.07 10.08 -8.82
CA LYS A 104 12.77 11.26 -8.30
C LYS A 104 13.78 10.91 -7.20
N ILE A 105 13.51 9.85 -6.44
CA ILE A 105 14.29 9.40 -5.29
C ILE A 105 14.66 7.90 -5.42
N PRO A 106 15.38 7.51 -6.50
CA PRO A 106 15.64 6.10 -6.78
C PRO A 106 16.56 5.43 -5.75
N ILE A 107 17.53 6.16 -5.21
CA ILE A 107 18.47 5.63 -4.22
C ILE A 107 17.76 5.41 -2.89
N GLU A 108 16.98 6.37 -2.41
CA GLU A 108 16.18 6.27 -1.19
C GLU A 108 15.18 5.12 -1.30
N THR A 109 14.61 4.90 -2.50
CA THR A 109 13.72 3.76 -2.76
C THR A 109 14.44 2.41 -2.62
N LEU A 110 15.66 2.29 -3.14
CA LEU A 110 16.51 1.10 -2.97
C LEU A 110 16.89 0.91 -1.49
N LEU A 111 17.32 1.98 -0.81
CA LEU A 111 17.70 1.92 0.60
C LEU A 111 16.54 1.54 1.51
N ALA A 112 15.35 2.05 1.27
CA ALA A 112 14.14 1.66 2.03
C ALA A 112 13.86 0.15 1.91
N ASN A 113 14.02 -0.42 0.71
CA ASN A 113 13.81 -1.86 0.48
C ASN A 113 14.99 -2.74 0.90
N SER A 114 16.18 -2.20 1.15
CA SER A 114 17.38 -2.92 1.61
C SER A 114 17.68 -2.65 3.07
N HIS A 115 18.35 -1.55 3.39
CA HIS A 115 18.72 -1.18 4.77
C HIS A 115 17.48 -1.02 5.67
N GLY A 116 16.44 -0.33 5.16
CA GLY A 116 15.20 -0.16 5.91
C GLY A 116 14.54 -1.50 6.25
N THR A 117 14.38 -2.38 5.26
CA THR A 117 13.82 -3.71 5.49
C THR A 117 14.67 -4.52 6.47
N LYS A 118 16.02 -4.46 6.38
CA LYS A 118 16.93 -5.11 7.31
C LYS A 118 16.72 -4.62 8.76
N ASN A 119 16.70 -3.31 8.97
CA ASN A 119 16.54 -2.73 10.31
C ASN A 119 15.23 -3.17 10.98
N ILE A 120 14.12 -3.21 10.20
CA ILE A 120 12.81 -3.62 10.72
C ILE A 120 12.75 -5.14 10.96
N LEU A 121 13.44 -5.95 10.15
CA LEU A 121 13.59 -7.40 10.40
C LEU A 121 14.41 -7.69 11.64
N GLU A 122 15.49 -6.96 11.90
CA GLU A 122 16.27 -7.09 13.14
C GLU A 122 15.42 -6.76 14.38
N LEU A 123 14.58 -5.74 14.27
CA LEU A 123 13.60 -5.42 15.32
C LEU A 123 12.58 -6.56 15.52
N ALA A 124 12.12 -7.17 14.41
CA ALA A 124 11.21 -8.32 14.47
C ALA A 124 11.87 -9.52 15.16
N VAL A 125 13.11 -9.83 14.82
CA VAL A 125 13.88 -10.92 15.47
C VAL A 125 14.05 -10.66 16.96
N LYS A 126 14.46 -9.44 17.34
CA LYS A 126 14.64 -9.03 18.75
C LYS A 126 13.37 -9.21 19.57
N ASN A 127 12.22 -8.89 19.01
CA ASN A 127 10.93 -8.97 19.68
C ASN A 127 10.19 -10.30 19.46
N LYS A 128 10.72 -11.21 18.64
CA LYS A 128 10.02 -12.43 18.17
C LYS A 128 8.64 -12.10 17.60
N ALA A 129 8.55 -10.98 16.89
CA ALA A 129 7.31 -10.45 16.36
C ALA A 129 6.90 -11.18 15.08
N LYS A 130 5.61 -11.40 14.86
CA LYS A 130 5.11 -11.78 13.53
C LYS A 130 5.38 -10.65 12.55
N PHE A 131 5.84 -10.96 11.36
CA PHE A 131 6.28 -9.98 10.37
C PHE A 131 5.48 -10.11 9.08
N LEU A 132 4.86 -9.02 8.64
CA LEU A 132 4.20 -8.94 7.34
C LEU A 132 4.87 -7.85 6.48
N PHE A 133 5.33 -8.25 5.30
CA PHE A 133 5.91 -7.36 4.30
C PHE A 133 4.91 -7.08 3.19
N LEU A 134 4.67 -5.81 2.88
CA LEU A 134 3.87 -5.41 1.75
C LEU A 134 4.74 -5.28 0.50
N SER A 135 4.72 -6.31 -0.32
CA SER A 135 5.36 -6.36 -1.62
C SER A 135 4.41 -5.85 -2.72
N SER A 136 4.73 -6.07 -3.96
CA SER A 136 4.00 -5.55 -5.11
C SER A 136 4.00 -6.55 -6.26
N SER A 137 2.96 -6.50 -7.10
CA SER A 137 2.94 -7.17 -8.40
C SER A 137 4.06 -6.72 -9.34
N ALA A 138 4.69 -5.59 -9.05
CA ALA A 138 5.85 -5.08 -9.82
C ALA A 138 7.04 -6.04 -9.85
N ILE A 139 7.13 -6.97 -8.89
CA ILE A 139 8.18 -8.01 -8.86
C ILE A 139 8.06 -9.03 -10.00
N TYR A 140 6.89 -9.11 -10.61
CA TYR A 140 6.67 -9.99 -11.76
C TYR A 140 7.15 -9.38 -13.08
N GLY A 141 7.27 -8.04 -13.14
CA GLY A 141 7.61 -7.35 -14.38
C GLY A 141 6.50 -7.40 -15.41
N GLU A 142 6.89 -7.55 -16.68
CA GLU A 142 5.94 -7.66 -17.78
C GLU A 142 5.52 -9.11 -18.00
N PRO A 143 4.22 -9.36 -18.26
CA PRO A 143 3.76 -10.71 -18.58
C PRO A 143 4.32 -11.16 -19.93
N LEU A 144 4.99 -12.32 -19.97
CA LEU A 144 5.43 -12.95 -21.21
C LEU A 144 4.25 -13.62 -21.95
N GLU A 145 3.25 -14.04 -21.20
CA GLU A 145 2.04 -14.70 -21.72
C GLU A 145 0.80 -14.00 -21.14
N LYS A 146 -0.33 -14.14 -21.82
CA LYS A 146 -1.62 -13.61 -21.37
C LYS A 146 -2.26 -14.54 -20.32
N ALA A 147 -1.57 -14.78 -19.22
CA ALA A 147 -2.04 -15.61 -18.11
C ALA A 147 -1.96 -14.83 -16.79
N PRO A 148 -2.84 -15.11 -15.82
CA PRO A 148 -2.70 -14.55 -14.48
C PRO A 148 -1.38 -14.96 -13.82
N PHE A 149 -0.76 -14.02 -13.10
CA PHE A 149 0.45 -14.30 -12.33
C PHE A 149 0.14 -15.15 -11.11
N LYS A 150 0.80 -16.32 -11.03
CA LYS A 150 0.85 -17.13 -9.82
C LYS A 150 2.08 -16.77 -8.98
N GLU A 151 2.07 -17.14 -7.70
CA GLU A 151 3.15 -16.80 -6.78
C GLU A 151 4.49 -17.47 -7.11
N ASP A 152 4.47 -18.58 -7.84
CA ASP A 152 5.66 -19.31 -8.32
C ASP A 152 6.26 -18.76 -9.61
N TYR A 153 5.64 -17.76 -10.25
CA TYR A 153 6.20 -17.10 -11.42
C TYR A 153 7.39 -16.21 -11.01
N TRP A 154 8.57 -16.46 -11.60
CA TRP A 154 9.82 -15.79 -11.22
C TRP A 154 9.92 -14.33 -11.67
N GLY A 155 9.13 -13.94 -12.64
CA GLY A 155 9.09 -12.58 -13.17
C GLY A 155 10.09 -12.31 -14.28
N PHE A 156 9.74 -11.34 -15.13
CA PHE A 156 10.58 -10.86 -16.23
C PHE A 156 10.74 -9.34 -16.08
N ILE A 157 11.89 -8.94 -15.53
CA ILE A 157 12.18 -7.54 -15.15
C ILE A 157 13.46 -7.08 -15.84
N ASN A 158 13.45 -5.84 -16.33
CA ASN A 158 14.66 -5.15 -16.75
C ASN A 158 15.36 -4.54 -15.51
N PRO A 159 16.53 -5.08 -15.07
CA PRO A 159 17.18 -4.66 -13.83
C PRO A 159 17.82 -3.27 -13.91
N ILE A 160 17.96 -2.70 -15.10
CA ILE A 160 18.50 -1.36 -15.34
C ILE A 160 17.47 -0.42 -15.99
N GLY A 161 16.22 -0.85 -16.07
CA GLY A 161 15.12 -0.06 -16.65
C GLY A 161 14.64 1.06 -15.72
N PRO A 162 13.73 1.92 -16.21
CA PRO A 162 13.28 3.11 -15.49
C PRO A 162 12.50 2.81 -14.19
N ARG A 163 12.12 1.55 -13.94
CA ARG A 163 11.42 1.10 -12.73
C ARG A 163 12.29 0.19 -11.85
N SER A 164 13.57 0.02 -12.20
CA SER A 164 14.45 -0.95 -11.54
C SER A 164 14.61 -0.69 -10.05
N CYS A 165 14.71 0.56 -9.62
CA CYS A 165 14.84 0.90 -8.19
C CYS A 165 13.69 0.36 -7.34
N TYR A 166 12.47 0.37 -7.87
CA TYR A 166 11.31 -0.16 -7.18
C TYR A 166 11.17 -1.68 -7.35
N ASN A 167 11.24 -2.16 -8.61
CA ASN A 167 11.01 -3.58 -8.92
C ASN A 167 12.08 -4.46 -8.26
N GLU A 168 13.36 -4.16 -8.46
CA GLU A 168 14.47 -4.92 -7.86
C GLU A 168 14.56 -4.68 -6.35
N GLY A 169 14.25 -3.46 -5.88
CA GLY A 169 14.16 -3.20 -4.44
C GLY A 169 13.16 -4.15 -3.76
N LYS A 170 11.94 -4.28 -4.31
CA LYS A 170 10.91 -5.19 -3.77
C LYS A 170 11.32 -6.66 -3.86
N ARG A 171 11.95 -7.10 -4.97
CA ARG A 171 12.48 -8.47 -5.10
C ARG A 171 13.54 -8.77 -4.07
N PHE A 172 14.50 -7.86 -3.88
CA PHE A 172 15.55 -7.99 -2.88
C PHE A 172 14.95 -8.08 -1.46
N ALA A 173 13.98 -7.22 -1.14
CA ALA A 173 13.30 -7.24 0.15
C ALA A 173 12.56 -8.56 0.41
N GLU A 174 11.82 -9.12 -0.58
CA GLU A 174 11.20 -10.45 -0.45
C GLU A 174 12.23 -11.53 -0.12
N SER A 175 13.35 -11.55 -0.86
CA SER A 175 14.43 -12.50 -0.61
C SER A 175 14.98 -12.35 0.81
N MET A 176 15.21 -11.12 1.27
CA MET A 176 15.68 -10.83 2.63
C MET A 176 14.68 -11.33 3.68
N VAL A 177 13.40 -11.00 3.54
CA VAL A 177 12.33 -11.42 4.46
C VAL A 177 12.27 -12.94 4.60
N MET A 178 12.29 -13.66 3.46
CA MET A 178 12.24 -15.13 3.48
C MET A 178 13.47 -15.75 4.13
N ASN A 179 14.67 -15.19 3.91
CA ASN A 179 15.90 -15.70 4.52
C ASN A 179 15.97 -15.39 6.02
N TYR A 180 15.48 -14.23 6.47
CA TYR A 180 15.32 -13.95 7.89
C TYR A 180 14.33 -14.91 8.55
N GLY A 181 13.18 -15.17 7.89
CA GLY A 181 12.21 -16.17 8.35
C GLY A 181 12.85 -17.52 8.62
N LYS A 182 13.62 -18.03 7.65
CA LYS A 182 14.32 -19.32 7.77
C LYS A 182 15.42 -19.29 8.83
N LYS A 183 16.30 -18.28 8.82
CA LYS A 183 17.47 -18.21 9.69
C LYS A 183 17.11 -18.04 11.16
N TYR A 184 16.10 -17.23 11.46
CA TYR A 184 15.74 -16.85 12.82
C TYR A 184 14.42 -17.48 13.30
N ASN A 185 13.84 -18.41 12.53
CA ASN A 185 12.54 -19.02 12.81
C ASN A 185 11.44 -17.96 13.07
N LEU A 186 11.43 -16.93 12.25
CA LEU A 186 10.48 -15.82 12.33
C LEU A 186 9.25 -16.11 11.46
N GLU A 187 8.06 -15.91 12.00
CA GLU A 187 6.82 -16.02 11.23
C GLU A 187 6.70 -14.84 10.26
N VAL A 188 6.96 -15.09 8.98
CA VAL A 188 6.97 -14.07 7.93
C VAL A 188 5.86 -14.29 6.91
N LYS A 189 5.26 -13.19 6.46
CA LYS A 189 4.22 -13.15 5.44
C LYS A 189 4.56 -12.09 4.41
N ILE A 190 4.39 -12.38 3.13
CA ILE A 190 4.63 -11.46 2.03
C ILE A 190 3.35 -11.34 1.20
N LEU A 191 2.82 -10.13 1.07
CA LEU A 191 1.66 -9.85 0.22
C LEU A 191 2.13 -9.11 -1.03
N ARG A 192 1.98 -9.74 -2.20
CA ARG A 192 2.20 -9.11 -3.51
C ARG A 192 0.93 -8.39 -3.93
N VAL A 193 0.89 -7.09 -3.66
CA VAL A 193 -0.29 -6.27 -3.91
C VAL A 193 -0.32 -5.83 -5.37
N PHE A 194 -1.43 -6.10 -6.03
CA PHE A 194 -1.77 -5.55 -7.33
C PHE A 194 -2.41 -4.17 -7.16
N ASN A 195 -2.80 -3.50 -8.27
CA ASN A 195 -3.30 -2.13 -8.16
C ASN A 195 -4.40 -2.01 -7.11
N SER A 196 -4.21 -1.06 -6.22
CA SER A 196 -5.20 -0.69 -5.22
C SER A 196 -5.56 0.79 -5.35
N PHE A 197 -6.78 1.13 -4.94
CA PHE A 197 -7.28 2.50 -4.95
C PHE A 197 -8.21 2.76 -3.77
N GLY A 198 -8.42 4.03 -3.48
CA GLY A 198 -9.33 4.46 -2.42
C GLY A 198 -9.04 5.87 -1.91
N PRO A 199 -9.77 6.30 -0.88
CA PRO A 199 -9.49 7.53 -0.15
C PRO A 199 -8.04 7.64 0.33
N ARG A 200 -7.54 8.86 0.55
CA ARG A 200 -6.16 9.16 1.02
C ARG A 200 -5.03 8.86 0.03
N MET A 201 -5.34 8.48 -1.22
CA MET A 201 -4.33 8.50 -2.27
C MET A 201 -3.91 9.94 -2.55
N ARG A 202 -2.62 10.14 -2.84
CA ARG A 202 -2.14 11.46 -3.30
C ARG A 202 -2.69 11.76 -4.69
N LEU A 203 -3.00 13.04 -4.91
CA LEU A 203 -3.64 13.50 -6.16
C LEU A 203 -2.63 13.72 -7.29
N ASP A 204 -1.35 13.83 -6.95
CA ASP A 204 -0.26 14.26 -7.83
C ASP A 204 0.82 13.19 -8.04
N ASP A 205 0.56 11.93 -7.66
CA ASP A 205 1.57 10.87 -7.69
C ASP A 205 1.67 10.11 -9.03
N GLY A 206 0.80 10.44 -9.98
CA GLY A 206 0.80 9.85 -11.32
C GLY A 206 0.17 8.48 -11.42
N ARG A 207 -0.63 8.08 -10.44
CA ARG A 207 -1.46 6.88 -10.54
C ARG A 207 -2.77 7.19 -11.24
N MET A 208 -3.21 6.24 -12.04
CA MET A 208 -4.34 6.39 -12.96
C MET A 208 -5.62 6.90 -12.29
N ILE A 209 -6.09 6.25 -11.22
CA ILE A 209 -7.39 6.61 -10.60
C ILE A 209 -7.37 8.02 -10.00
N PRO A 210 -6.40 8.41 -9.16
CA PRO A 210 -6.30 9.79 -8.69
C PRO A 210 -6.19 10.81 -9.82
N ASP A 211 -5.34 10.56 -10.83
CA ASP A 211 -5.17 11.48 -11.96
C ASP A 211 -6.49 11.68 -12.74
N PHE A 212 -7.24 10.60 -13.00
CA PHE A 212 -8.53 10.67 -13.69
C PHE A 212 -9.59 11.41 -12.87
N ILE A 213 -9.68 11.13 -11.57
CA ILE A 213 -10.63 11.81 -10.69
C ILE A 213 -10.29 13.30 -10.60
N THR A 214 -9.01 13.65 -10.42
CA THR A 214 -8.56 15.05 -10.35
C THR A 214 -8.90 15.78 -11.65
N ALA A 215 -8.55 15.22 -12.80
CA ALA A 215 -8.86 15.81 -14.11
C ALA A 215 -10.37 16.04 -14.27
N ALA A 216 -11.19 15.04 -13.92
CA ALA A 216 -12.65 15.15 -14.01
C ALA A 216 -13.22 16.21 -13.06
N LEU A 217 -12.74 16.31 -11.83
CA LEU A 217 -13.18 17.32 -10.86
C LEU A 217 -12.79 18.76 -11.26
N GLU A 218 -11.67 18.91 -11.97
CA GLU A 218 -11.17 20.20 -12.47
C GLU A 218 -11.72 20.54 -13.86
N GLY A 219 -12.56 19.69 -14.46
CA GLY A 219 -13.11 19.88 -15.81
C GLY A 219 -12.07 19.80 -16.92
N ARG A 220 -10.90 19.23 -16.63
CA ARG A 220 -9.83 18.97 -17.61
C ARG A 220 -10.08 17.66 -18.33
N ASP A 221 -9.54 17.51 -19.53
CA ASP A 221 -9.57 16.24 -20.24
C ASP A 221 -8.84 15.13 -19.46
N ILE A 222 -9.41 13.92 -19.51
CA ILE A 222 -8.78 12.73 -18.92
C ILE A 222 -7.80 12.14 -19.93
N GLU A 223 -6.51 12.21 -19.63
CA GLU A 223 -5.45 11.69 -20.50
C GLU A 223 -5.15 10.21 -20.19
N ILE A 224 -5.31 9.35 -21.21
CA ILE A 224 -4.99 7.92 -21.12
C ILE A 224 -3.70 7.64 -21.88
N TYR A 225 -2.65 7.28 -21.14
CA TYR A 225 -1.30 7.00 -21.66
C TYR A 225 -1.11 5.52 -22.02
N SER A 226 -2.09 4.93 -22.70
CA SER A 226 -2.07 3.54 -23.14
C SER A 226 -2.93 3.36 -24.40
N PRO A 227 -2.78 2.24 -25.13
CA PRO A 227 -3.71 1.91 -26.23
C PRO A 227 -5.17 1.84 -25.76
N GLN A 228 -6.11 2.08 -26.68
CA GLN A 228 -7.54 2.10 -26.37
C GLN A 228 -8.08 0.77 -25.80
N GLU A 229 -7.47 -0.35 -26.21
CA GLU A 229 -7.85 -1.69 -25.74
C GLU A 229 -7.16 -2.08 -24.43
N ALA A 230 -6.35 -1.18 -23.84
CA ALA A 230 -5.63 -1.48 -22.60
C ALA A 230 -6.59 -1.74 -21.44
N THR A 231 -6.23 -2.74 -20.65
CA THR A 231 -6.97 -3.16 -19.48
C THR A 231 -6.13 -3.03 -18.21
N SER A 232 -6.79 -3.01 -17.08
CA SER A 232 -6.16 -3.07 -15.77
C SER A 232 -7.11 -3.67 -14.75
N THR A 233 -6.60 -3.97 -13.55
CA THR A 233 -7.39 -4.46 -12.42
C THR A 233 -7.23 -3.52 -11.24
N PHE A 234 -8.25 -3.40 -10.40
CA PHE A 234 -8.22 -2.50 -9.24
C PHE A 234 -8.92 -3.13 -8.04
N CYS A 235 -8.21 -3.22 -6.92
CA CYS A 235 -8.73 -3.66 -5.64
C CYS A 235 -9.01 -2.45 -4.76
N TYR A 236 -10.21 -2.36 -4.20
CA TYR A 236 -10.54 -1.25 -3.30
C TYR A 236 -9.82 -1.41 -1.96
N ILE A 237 -9.47 -0.28 -1.34
CA ILE A 237 -8.62 -0.26 -0.14
C ILE A 237 -9.17 -1.10 1.03
N SER A 238 -10.49 -1.12 1.27
CA SER A 238 -11.03 -1.92 2.38
C SER A 238 -10.83 -3.43 2.19
N ASP A 239 -10.92 -3.91 0.94
CA ASP A 239 -10.64 -5.32 0.63
C ASP A 239 -9.18 -5.65 0.86
N LEU A 240 -8.27 -4.74 0.48
CA LEU A 240 -6.83 -4.89 0.74
C LEU A 240 -6.53 -4.92 2.25
N ILE A 241 -7.12 -4.00 3.03
CA ILE A 241 -6.93 -3.97 4.49
C ILE A 241 -7.42 -5.25 5.15
N GLU A 242 -8.56 -5.78 4.70
CA GLU A 242 -9.05 -7.07 5.19
C GLU A 242 -8.08 -8.22 4.84
N ALA A 243 -7.51 -8.23 3.62
CA ALA A 243 -6.48 -9.21 3.23
C ALA A 243 -5.25 -9.15 4.16
N ILE A 244 -4.74 -7.95 4.42
CA ILE A 244 -3.59 -7.73 5.31
C ILE A 244 -3.89 -8.25 6.71
N GLN A 245 -5.07 -7.97 7.25
CA GLN A 245 -5.46 -8.45 8.59
C GLN A 245 -5.64 -9.97 8.62
N ARG A 246 -6.28 -10.57 7.61
CA ARG A 246 -6.44 -12.03 7.52
C ARG A 246 -5.11 -12.73 7.40
N ALA A 247 -4.21 -12.21 6.58
CA ALA A 247 -2.86 -12.75 6.46
C ALA A 247 -2.14 -12.75 7.81
N MET A 248 -2.15 -11.63 8.55
CA MET A 248 -1.48 -11.55 9.86
C MET A 248 -2.10 -12.50 10.91
N ARG A 249 -3.42 -12.73 10.84
CA ARG A 249 -4.12 -13.66 11.76
C ARG A 249 -3.97 -15.13 11.39
N SER A 250 -3.70 -15.43 10.12
CA SER A 250 -3.56 -16.81 9.63
C SER A 250 -2.30 -17.48 10.14
N ASN A 251 -2.27 -18.82 10.09
CA ASN A 251 -1.08 -19.63 10.31
C ASN A 251 -0.25 -19.81 9.02
N PHE A 252 -0.68 -19.22 7.90
CA PHE A 252 0.07 -19.27 6.66
C PHE A 252 1.34 -18.43 6.77
N SER A 253 2.46 -18.97 6.33
CA SER A 253 3.75 -18.28 6.20
C SER A 253 4.23 -18.44 4.77
N GLY A 254 4.63 -17.35 4.13
CA GLY A 254 5.07 -17.35 2.74
C GLY A 254 4.51 -16.17 1.94
N VAL A 255 4.38 -16.36 0.64
CA VAL A 255 4.00 -15.34 -0.33
C VAL A 255 2.58 -15.57 -0.82
N VAL A 256 1.79 -14.50 -0.96
CA VAL A 256 0.43 -14.57 -1.52
C VAL A 256 0.08 -13.31 -2.32
N ASN A 257 -0.58 -13.50 -3.45
CA ASN A 257 -1.10 -12.43 -4.30
C ASN A 257 -2.39 -11.84 -3.72
N ILE A 258 -2.46 -10.50 -3.67
CA ILE A 258 -3.65 -9.76 -3.25
C ILE A 258 -4.03 -8.75 -4.34
N GLY A 259 -5.22 -8.90 -4.89
CA GLY A 259 -5.73 -8.03 -5.94
C GLY A 259 -7.12 -8.44 -6.39
N ASN A 260 -7.73 -7.64 -7.27
CA ASN A 260 -8.97 -8.00 -7.94
C ASN A 260 -8.64 -8.68 -9.28
N PRO A 261 -9.10 -9.90 -9.56
CA PRO A 261 -8.86 -10.59 -10.83
C PRO A 261 -9.75 -10.07 -11.98
N GLU A 262 -10.71 -9.18 -11.70
CA GLU A 262 -11.59 -8.61 -12.72
C GLU A 262 -10.82 -7.66 -13.63
N GLU A 263 -10.69 -8.03 -14.90
CA GLU A 263 -10.02 -7.23 -15.93
C GLU A 263 -10.98 -6.17 -16.50
N LEU A 264 -10.62 -4.90 -16.41
CA LEU A 264 -11.45 -3.77 -16.84
C LEU A 264 -10.73 -2.94 -17.90
N LYS A 265 -11.45 -2.57 -18.97
CA LYS A 265 -10.94 -1.59 -19.94
C LYS A 265 -10.71 -0.23 -19.26
N ILE A 266 -9.56 0.38 -19.48
CA ILE A 266 -9.20 1.67 -18.86
C ILE A 266 -10.18 2.77 -19.27
N ILE A 267 -10.65 2.73 -20.52
CA ILE A 267 -11.67 3.68 -21.02
C ILE A 267 -12.99 3.57 -20.24
N ASN A 268 -13.38 2.38 -19.82
CA ASN A 268 -14.62 2.20 -19.03
C ASN A 268 -14.48 2.81 -17.63
N ILE A 269 -13.29 2.71 -17.04
CA ILE A 269 -12.99 3.35 -15.75
C ILE A 269 -13.07 4.87 -15.86
N ALA A 270 -12.49 5.45 -16.91
CA ALA A 270 -12.57 6.89 -17.19
C ALA A 270 -14.03 7.36 -17.39
N ASN A 271 -14.82 6.62 -18.18
CA ASN A 271 -16.24 6.92 -18.39
C ASN A 271 -17.03 6.85 -17.06
N GLU A 272 -16.79 5.87 -16.22
CA GLU A 272 -17.47 5.77 -14.91
C GLU A 272 -17.10 6.93 -13.99
N ILE A 273 -15.84 7.39 -14.00
CA ILE A 273 -15.41 8.57 -13.24
C ILE A 273 -16.10 9.84 -13.77
N ILE A 274 -16.17 10.05 -15.10
CA ILE A 274 -16.88 11.18 -15.71
C ILE A 274 -18.35 11.19 -15.26
N LYS A 275 -19.01 10.04 -15.32
CA LYS A 275 -20.41 9.88 -14.90
C LYS A 275 -20.60 10.20 -13.41
N LEU A 276 -19.74 9.66 -12.52
CA LEU A 276 -19.84 9.86 -11.08
C LEU A 276 -19.52 11.29 -10.65
N THR A 277 -18.63 11.97 -11.38
CA THR A 277 -18.29 13.38 -11.13
C THR A 277 -19.23 14.36 -11.79
N GLN A 278 -20.06 13.90 -12.76
CA GLN A 278 -20.89 14.73 -13.64
C GLN A 278 -20.06 15.73 -14.45
N SER A 279 -18.83 15.37 -14.81
CA SER A 279 -17.87 16.23 -15.50
C SER A 279 -18.17 16.30 -17.01
N ALA A 280 -17.84 17.44 -17.63
CA ALA A 280 -17.83 17.61 -19.09
C ALA A 280 -16.48 17.20 -19.73
N SER A 281 -15.57 16.62 -18.97
CA SER A 281 -14.25 16.17 -19.44
C SER A 281 -14.34 15.19 -20.59
N LYS A 282 -13.43 15.31 -21.55
CA LYS A 282 -13.29 14.37 -22.66
C LYS A 282 -12.15 13.38 -22.36
N ILE A 283 -12.19 12.22 -23.00
CA ILE A 283 -11.12 11.24 -22.92
C ILE A 283 -10.17 11.46 -24.11
N VAL A 284 -8.87 11.62 -23.83
CA VAL A 284 -7.82 11.85 -24.83
C VAL A 284 -6.75 10.78 -24.68
N PHE A 285 -6.47 10.05 -25.76
CA PHE A 285 -5.40 9.06 -25.77
C PHE A 285 -4.05 9.71 -26.11
N LYS A 286 -3.05 9.41 -25.32
CA LYS A 286 -1.66 9.90 -25.45
C LYS A 286 -0.70 8.73 -25.67
N LYS A 287 0.51 9.04 -26.13
CA LYS A 287 1.57 8.03 -26.22
C LYS A 287 1.92 7.50 -24.80
N PRO A 288 2.18 6.18 -24.67
CA PRO A 288 2.60 5.60 -23.39
C PRO A 288 3.81 6.33 -22.80
N LEU A 289 3.80 6.53 -21.49
CA LEU A 289 4.94 7.08 -20.77
C LEU A 289 6.09 6.06 -20.72
N PRO A 290 7.36 6.50 -20.66
CA PRO A 290 8.53 5.59 -20.68
C PRO A 290 8.54 4.55 -19.56
N PHE A 291 7.85 4.83 -18.46
CA PHE A 291 7.74 3.94 -17.29
C PHE A 291 6.39 3.19 -17.21
N THR A 292 5.54 3.29 -18.24
CA THR A 292 4.29 2.53 -18.31
C THR A 292 4.63 1.07 -18.60
N ALA A 293 4.28 0.16 -17.69
CA ALA A 293 4.43 -1.27 -17.88
C ALA A 293 3.07 -1.93 -18.10
N LYS A 294 3.02 -2.95 -18.94
CA LYS A 294 1.85 -3.84 -18.98
C LYS A 294 1.74 -4.54 -17.63
N GLN A 295 0.57 -4.52 -17.06
CA GLN A 295 0.31 -5.23 -15.80
C GLN A 295 -0.38 -6.55 -16.10
N GLY A 296 0.10 -7.62 -15.47
CA GLY A 296 -0.59 -8.90 -15.50
C GLY A 296 -1.74 -8.93 -14.50
N LEU A 297 -2.63 -9.90 -14.68
CA LEU A 297 -3.73 -10.18 -13.78
C LEU A 297 -3.25 -10.97 -12.56
N PRO A 298 -3.83 -10.79 -11.37
CA PRO A 298 -3.53 -11.65 -10.21
C PRO A 298 -4.25 -13.00 -10.32
N ASP A 299 -3.53 -14.11 -10.11
CA ASP A 299 -4.14 -15.32 -9.61
C ASP A 299 -4.27 -15.20 -8.09
N ILE A 300 -5.50 -15.23 -7.57
CA ILE A 300 -5.79 -15.11 -6.14
C ILE A 300 -6.25 -16.42 -5.51
N SER A 301 -6.02 -17.55 -6.19
CA SER A 301 -6.44 -18.87 -5.70
C SER A 301 -5.83 -19.19 -4.34
N LEU A 302 -4.55 -18.87 -4.15
CA LEU A 302 -3.86 -19.08 -2.87
C LEU A 302 -4.43 -18.18 -1.75
N ALA A 303 -4.81 -16.94 -2.06
CA ALA A 303 -5.45 -16.05 -1.09
C ALA A 303 -6.84 -16.60 -0.66
N LYS A 304 -7.60 -17.13 -1.59
CA LYS A 304 -8.89 -17.79 -1.29
C LYS A 304 -8.67 -19.01 -0.39
N GLU A 305 -7.72 -19.86 -0.75
CA GLU A 305 -7.44 -21.11 -0.02
C GLU A 305 -6.87 -20.86 1.38
N LYS A 306 -5.82 -20.04 1.49
CA LYS A 306 -5.04 -19.90 2.73
C LYS A 306 -5.58 -18.82 3.66
N LEU A 307 -6.25 -17.79 3.12
CA LEU A 307 -6.74 -16.66 3.89
C LEU A 307 -8.28 -16.59 3.93
N GLY A 308 -8.98 -17.39 3.13
CA GLY A 308 -10.43 -17.28 2.95
C GLY A 308 -10.82 -15.90 2.41
N TRP A 309 -9.92 -15.25 1.61
CA TRP A 309 -10.09 -13.88 1.16
C TRP A 309 -10.32 -13.79 -0.36
N PHE A 310 -11.21 -12.89 -0.74
CA PHE A 310 -11.42 -12.40 -2.10
C PHE A 310 -11.98 -10.97 -2.05
N PRO A 311 -11.77 -10.13 -3.08
CA PRO A 311 -12.31 -8.77 -3.11
C PRO A 311 -13.83 -8.81 -3.27
N VAL A 312 -14.53 -7.90 -2.56
CA VAL A 312 -16.00 -7.85 -2.55
C VAL A 312 -16.57 -6.49 -2.96
N ILE A 313 -15.74 -5.42 -2.95
CA ILE A 313 -16.22 -4.08 -3.27
C ILE A 313 -16.16 -3.85 -4.79
N PRO A 314 -17.31 -3.60 -5.45
CA PRO A 314 -17.35 -3.26 -6.87
C PRO A 314 -16.62 -1.96 -7.18
N LEU A 315 -16.04 -1.83 -8.40
CA LEU A 315 -15.29 -0.64 -8.80
C LEU A 315 -16.10 0.65 -8.61
N GLY A 316 -17.34 0.71 -9.08
CA GLY A 316 -18.19 1.91 -9.02
C GLY A 316 -18.46 2.38 -7.58
N GLU A 317 -18.66 1.45 -6.63
CA GLU A 317 -18.81 1.78 -5.22
C GLU A 317 -17.50 2.36 -4.63
N GLY A 318 -16.36 1.73 -4.92
CA GLY A 318 -15.06 2.21 -4.49
C GLY A 318 -14.72 3.58 -5.08
N LEU A 319 -15.01 3.80 -6.36
CA LEU A 319 -14.81 5.10 -7.03
C LEU A 319 -15.67 6.19 -6.39
N LYS A 320 -16.95 5.92 -6.12
CA LYS A 320 -17.83 6.89 -5.46
C LYS A 320 -17.25 7.35 -4.11
N LYS A 321 -16.88 6.41 -3.24
CA LYS A 321 -16.28 6.71 -1.93
C LYS A 321 -14.97 7.52 -2.06
N THR A 322 -14.15 7.19 -3.08
CA THR A 322 -12.89 7.90 -3.34
C THR A 322 -13.15 9.33 -3.80
N ILE A 323 -14.08 9.53 -4.75
CA ILE A 323 -14.47 10.83 -5.28
C ILE A 323 -15.06 11.72 -4.17
N ASP A 324 -15.93 11.17 -3.32
CA ASP A 324 -16.56 11.93 -2.23
C ASP A 324 -15.52 12.49 -1.25
N GLN A 325 -14.50 11.69 -0.91
CA GLN A 325 -13.41 12.15 -0.04
C GLN A 325 -12.53 13.20 -0.74
N MET A 326 -12.22 13.03 -2.03
CA MET A 326 -11.42 13.99 -2.79
C MET A 326 -12.13 15.34 -2.93
N LYS A 327 -13.45 15.34 -3.19
CA LYS A 327 -14.27 16.55 -3.19
C LYS A 327 -14.22 17.28 -1.84
N GLY A 328 -14.24 16.54 -0.72
CA GLY A 328 -14.10 17.11 0.62
C GLY A 328 -12.76 17.83 0.83
N LYS A 329 -11.65 17.22 0.40
CA LYS A 329 -10.31 17.84 0.47
C LYS A 329 -10.18 19.10 -0.41
N SER A 330 -10.71 19.08 -1.63
CA SER A 330 -10.66 20.23 -2.54
C SER A 330 -11.37 21.45 -1.97
N ARG A 331 -12.47 21.28 -1.24
CA ARG A 331 -13.17 22.38 -0.55
C ARG A 331 -12.37 22.98 0.60
N VAL A 332 -11.61 22.17 1.33
CA VAL A 332 -10.79 22.63 2.48
C VAL A 332 -9.53 23.39 2.02
N VAL A 333 -8.99 23.06 0.85
CA VAL A 333 -7.76 23.70 0.29
C VAL A 333 -8.06 25.02 -0.43
N GLY A 334 -9.31 25.51 -0.43
CA GLY A 334 -9.65 26.84 -0.95
C GLY A 334 -9.76 26.92 -2.47
N ILE A 335 -10.00 25.80 -3.16
CA ILE A 335 -10.47 25.81 -4.57
C ILE A 335 -11.98 26.12 -4.57
N GLU A 336 -12.37 27.18 -3.88
CA GLU A 336 -13.76 27.64 -3.77
C GLU A 336 -14.30 28.33 -5.05
N ASN A 337 -13.53 28.43 -6.13
CA ASN A 337 -13.90 29.15 -7.34
C ASN A 337 -14.10 28.28 -8.60
N ILE A 338 -14.52 27.04 -8.45
CA ILE A 338 -15.10 26.33 -9.58
C ILE A 338 -16.62 26.37 -9.43
N ASN A 339 -17.24 27.37 -10.08
CA ASN A 339 -18.68 27.46 -10.22
C ASN A 339 -19.23 26.19 -10.89
N PHE A 340 -19.85 25.32 -10.10
CA PHE A 340 -20.58 24.13 -10.57
C PHE A 340 -21.98 24.45 -11.11
N ASN A 341 -22.28 25.75 -11.39
CA ASN A 341 -23.52 26.20 -11.99
C ASN A 341 -23.22 27.00 -13.26
N LYS A 342 -23.07 26.29 -14.38
CA LYS A 342 -23.56 26.77 -15.70
C LYS A 342 -23.74 25.56 -16.63
#